data_57749f3be7eee4a7180afe2fd5692907
#
_entry.id   57749f3be7eee4a7180afe2fd5692907
#
_cell.length_a   1.000
_cell.length_b   1.000
_cell.length_c   1.000
_cell.angle_alpha   90.00
_cell.angle_beta   90.00
_cell.angle_gamma   90.00
#
_symmetry.space_group_name_H-M   'P 1'
#
loop_
_entity.id
_entity.type
_entity.pdbx_description
1 polymer ?
#
loop_
_entity_poly.entity_id
_entity_poly.type
_entity_poly.pdbx_seq_one_letter_code
_entity_poly.pdbx_strand_id
1 'polypeptide(L)'
;MSRLSEIPFESEPAGVKAAVKSYWSKRSGSFSEHKHDEAHSYKAELWRNELCERLPAGGGFRILDVGCGAGFFEMVLAPMGYRMTGIDLTPEMISQAKQLCGRHRAAAAEFYVMDAVHPDFPDGYFDAVISRNLTWTLPHPAEAYNEWHRVLKQGGVLLNYDAEYAKGFHKYDQAENLAHEKVEDSLVEECHNIYHMLSVSALNRPEWDVKVLNEIGFRSVEADISAGDRLYSVKDQFYMPDRMFCVRAVK
;
A
#
# COMPACT_ATOMS: atom_id res chain seq x y z
N MET A 1 22.88 -0.76 -17.99
CA MET A 1 21.89 0.30 -18.32
C MET A 1 20.54 -0.39 -18.45
N SER A 2 19.65 -0.16 -17.49
CA SER A 2 18.40 -0.87 -17.36
C SER A 2 17.40 -0.45 -18.45
N ARG A 3 16.68 -1.43 -19.04
CA ARG A 3 15.66 -1.24 -20.08
C ARG A 3 14.35 -0.61 -19.57
N LEU A 4 14.37 0.09 -18.45
CA LEU A 4 13.20 0.81 -17.90
C LEU A 4 12.71 1.95 -18.82
N SER A 5 13.49 2.29 -19.88
CA SER A 5 13.15 3.34 -20.85
C SER A 5 12.08 2.97 -21.89
N GLU A 6 11.60 1.74 -21.91
CA GLU A 6 10.57 1.27 -22.87
C GLU A 6 9.15 1.20 -22.27
N ILE A 7 8.97 1.57 -20.98
CA ILE A 7 7.65 1.74 -20.42
C ILE A 7 7.20 3.15 -20.78
N PRO A 8 6.19 3.34 -21.64
CA PRO A 8 5.73 4.66 -22.00
C PRO A 8 4.99 5.28 -20.80
N PHE A 9 5.75 5.84 -19.86
CA PHE A 9 5.21 6.83 -18.96
C PHE A 9 5.17 8.16 -19.73
N GLU A 10 3.99 8.53 -20.19
CA GLU A 10 3.74 9.93 -20.51
C GLU A 10 4.08 10.74 -19.27
N SER A 11 4.68 11.92 -19.45
CA SER A 11 5.00 12.80 -18.33
C SER A 11 3.72 13.08 -17.55
N GLU A 12 3.68 12.62 -16.30
CA GLU A 12 2.53 12.87 -15.42
C GLU A 12 2.20 14.36 -15.37
N PRO A 13 0.92 14.74 -15.35
CA PRO A 13 0.53 16.14 -15.26
C PRO A 13 1.21 16.84 -14.09
N ALA A 14 1.71 18.05 -14.32
CA ALA A 14 2.30 18.84 -13.27
C ALA A 14 1.29 19.00 -12.11
N GLY A 15 1.72 18.63 -10.88
CA GLY A 15 0.90 18.77 -9.68
C GLY A 15 0.13 17.53 -9.24
N VAL A 16 0.16 16.40 -9.99
CA VAL A 16 -0.57 15.18 -9.58
C VAL A 16 -0.17 14.68 -8.19
N LYS A 17 1.11 14.68 -7.88
CA LYS A 17 1.61 14.31 -6.54
C LYS A 17 1.08 15.24 -5.44
N ALA A 18 0.96 16.53 -5.73
CA ALA A 18 0.37 17.50 -4.79
C ALA A 18 -1.14 17.26 -4.60
N ALA A 19 -1.86 16.91 -5.68
CA ALA A 19 -3.27 16.54 -5.60
C ALA A 19 -3.48 15.28 -4.76
N VAL A 20 -2.70 14.22 -4.99
CA VAL A 20 -2.71 12.98 -4.17
C VAL A 20 -2.46 13.30 -2.71
N LYS A 21 -1.42 14.08 -2.40
CA LYS A 21 -1.11 14.49 -1.02
C LYS A 21 -2.25 15.28 -0.39
N SER A 22 -2.83 16.26 -1.11
CA SER A 22 -3.95 17.08 -0.63
C SER A 22 -5.17 16.21 -0.31
N TYR A 23 -5.53 15.29 -1.20
CA TYR A 23 -6.63 14.35 -1.00
C TYR A 23 -6.44 13.53 0.29
N TRP A 24 -5.28 12.90 0.46
CA TRP A 24 -5.02 12.07 1.64
C TRP A 24 -4.91 12.89 2.93
N SER A 25 -4.45 14.16 2.88
CA SER A 25 -4.53 15.07 4.04
C SER A 25 -5.97 15.27 4.50
N LYS A 26 -6.90 15.54 3.56
CA LYS A 26 -8.33 15.69 3.86
C LYS A 26 -8.96 14.40 4.40
N ARG A 27 -8.53 13.25 3.86
CA ARG A 27 -9.02 11.92 4.24
C ARG A 27 -8.46 11.39 5.55
N SER A 28 -7.38 11.98 6.08
CA SER A 28 -6.60 11.42 7.19
C SER A 28 -7.43 11.08 8.42
N GLY A 29 -8.40 11.93 8.82
CA GLY A 29 -9.28 11.68 9.97
C GLY A 29 -10.16 10.46 9.78
N SER A 30 -11.06 10.49 8.78
CA SER A 30 -12.02 9.41 8.51
C SER A 30 -11.34 8.09 8.11
N PHE A 31 -10.21 8.17 7.39
CA PHE A 31 -9.43 7.00 7.03
C PHE A 31 -8.78 6.35 8.27
N SER A 32 -8.24 7.16 9.20
CA SER A 32 -7.62 6.63 10.42
C SER A 32 -8.63 5.95 11.34
N GLU A 33 -9.84 6.50 11.49
CA GLU A 33 -10.92 5.85 12.24
C GLU A 33 -11.27 4.48 11.63
N HIS A 34 -11.45 4.44 10.31
CA HIS A 34 -11.75 3.19 9.61
C HIS A 34 -10.63 2.15 9.77
N LYS A 35 -9.34 2.56 9.69
CA LYS A 35 -8.20 1.64 9.87
C LYS A 35 -8.02 1.20 11.33
N HIS A 36 -8.33 2.07 12.27
CA HIS A 36 -8.41 1.69 13.68
C HIS A 36 -9.45 0.60 13.92
N ASP A 37 -10.66 0.78 13.40
CA ASP A 37 -11.75 -0.20 13.54
C ASP A 37 -11.38 -1.53 12.86
N GLU A 38 -10.78 -1.48 11.66
CA GLU A 38 -10.31 -2.66 10.95
C GLU A 38 -9.25 -3.43 11.77
N ALA A 39 -8.30 -2.73 12.38
CA ALA A 39 -7.25 -3.32 13.22
C ALA A 39 -7.77 -3.93 14.54
N HIS A 40 -8.97 -3.52 14.99
CA HIS A 40 -9.62 -4.05 16.20
C HIS A 40 -10.75 -5.05 15.89
N SER A 41 -10.94 -5.40 14.62
CA SER A 41 -11.89 -6.39 14.17
C SER A 41 -11.22 -7.75 13.90
N TYR A 42 -12.03 -8.73 13.52
CA TYR A 42 -11.52 -10.02 13.03
C TYR A 42 -10.61 -9.90 11.79
N LYS A 43 -10.67 -8.78 11.07
CA LYS A 43 -9.80 -8.51 9.93
C LYS A 43 -8.32 -8.49 10.32
N ALA A 44 -8.00 -8.05 11.53
CA ALA A 44 -6.62 -8.07 12.02
C ALA A 44 -6.05 -9.51 12.08
N GLU A 45 -6.87 -10.50 12.40
CA GLU A 45 -6.46 -11.90 12.40
C GLU A 45 -6.29 -12.45 10.97
N LEU A 46 -7.23 -12.13 10.08
CA LEU A 46 -7.11 -12.50 8.66
C LEU A 46 -5.81 -11.92 8.05
N TRP A 47 -5.52 -10.65 8.29
CA TRP A 47 -4.29 -10.03 7.82
C TRP A 47 -3.03 -10.62 8.46
N ARG A 48 -3.05 -10.94 9.75
CA ARG A 48 -1.93 -11.64 10.40
C ARG A 48 -1.64 -12.97 9.73
N ASN A 49 -2.66 -13.79 9.51
CA ASN A 49 -2.51 -15.08 8.87
C ASN A 49 -1.96 -14.93 7.45
N GLU A 50 -2.54 -14.03 6.65
CA GLU A 50 -2.11 -13.74 5.28
C GLU A 50 -0.63 -13.30 5.22
N LEU A 51 -0.21 -12.41 6.13
CA LEU A 51 1.16 -11.89 6.14
C LEU A 51 2.17 -12.89 6.72
N CYS A 52 1.81 -13.65 7.76
CA CYS A 52 2.70 -14.63 8.37
C CYS A 52 3.07 -15.79 7.44
N GLU A 53 2.20 -16.14 6.49
CA GLU A 53 2.50 -17.16 5.47
C GLU A 53 3.52 -16.66 4.43
N ARG A 54 3.70 -15.35 4.30
CA ARG A 54 4.47 -14.71 3.22
C ARG A 54 5.72 -13.97 3.69
N LEU A 55 5.72 -13.54 4.95
CA LEU A 55 6.85 -12.86 5.58
C LEU A 55 7.85 -13.84 6.17
N PRO A 56 9.11 -13.44 6.37
CA PRO A 56 10.08 -14.24 7.09
C PRO A 56 9.58 -14.60 8.49
N ALA A 57 9.71 -15.88 8.86
CA ALA A 57 9.27 -16.37 10.17
C ALA A 57 10.26 -15.98 11.27
N GLY A 58 9.75 -15.48 12.40
CA GLY A 58 10.53 -15.14 13.58
C GLY A 58 10.55 -13.65 13.92
N GLY A 59 10.94 -13.32 15.15
CA GLY A 59 10.99 -11.93 15.62
C GLY A 59 12.25 -11.19 15.16
N GLY A 60 12.19 -9.86 15.23
CA GLY A 60 13.34 -8.98 15.00
C GLY A 60 13.61 -8.60 13.55
N PHE A 61 12.89 -9.17 12.57
CA PHE A 61 12.96 -8.73 11.18
C PHE A 61 12.48 -7.27 11.03
N ARG A 62 13.20 -6.51 10.20
CA ARG A 62 12.87 -5.13 9.87
C ARG A 62 11.93 -5.12 8.67
N ILE A 63 10.76 -4.54 8.86
CA ILE A 63 9.75 -4.40 7.80
C ILE A 63 9.51 -2.92 7.54
N LEU A 64 9.57 -2.53 6.28
CA LEU A 64 9.16 -1.22 5.80
C LEU A 64 7.71 -1.31 5.31
N ASP A 65 6.81 -0.52 5.88
CA ASP A 65 5.46 -0.29 5.38
C ASP A 65 5.45 1.01 4.57
N VAL A 66 5.29 0.89 3.24
CA VAL A 66 5.31 2.03 2.33
C VAL A 66 3.89 2.49 2.05
N GLY A 67 3.61 3.76 2.32
CA GLY A 67 2.25 4.28 2.33
C GLY A 67 1.48 3.76 3.53
N CYS A 68 2.10 3.78 4.71
CA CYS A 68 1.56 3.18 5.93
C CYS A 68 0.22 3.80 6.39
N GLY A 69 -0.13 5.00 5.87
CA GLY A 69 -1.33 5.72 6.27
C GLY A 69 -1.40 5.89 7.79
N ALA A 70 -2.46 5.38 8.39
CA ALA A 70 -2.69 5.46 9.84
C ALA A 70 -2.03 4.32 10.66
N GLY A 71 -1.12 3.53 10.07
CA GLY A 71 -0.34 2.52 10.80
C GLY A 71 -1.05 1.18 11.01
N PHE A 72 -1.88 0.76 10.05
CA PHE A 72 -2.62 -0.51 10.16
C PHE A 72 -1.71 -1.71 10.32
N PHE A 73 -0.69 -1.86 9.47
CA PHE A 73 0.21 -3.01 9.55
C PHE A 73 1.11 -2.96 10.78
N GLU A 74 1.46 -1.78 11.26
CA GLU A 74 2.18 -1.64 12.52
C GLU A 74 1.34 -2.14 13.70
N MET A 75 0.04 -1.80 13.75
CA MET A 75 -0.86 -2.31 14.78
C MET A 75 -1.02 -3.85 14.71
N VAL A 76 -0.98 -4.42 13.52
CA VAL A 76 -1.16 -5.86 13.29
C VAL A 76 0.12 -6.66 13.54
N LEU A 77 1.30 -6.19 13.10
CA LEU A 77 2.55 -6.95 13.05
C LEU A 77 3.53 -6.64 14.18
N ALA A 78 3.60 -5.39 14.68
CA ALA A 78 4.53 -5.06 15.75
C ALA A 78 4.31 -5.89 17.03
N PRO A 79 3.06 -6.24 17.43
CA PRO A 79 2.83 -7.13 18.58
C PRO A 79 3.41 -8.54 18.39
N MET A 80 3.74 -8.94 17.16
CA MET A 80 4.33 -10.24 16.82
C MET A 80 5.86 -10.21 16.86
N GLY A 81 6.47 -9.08 17.22
CA GLY A 81 7.91 -8.92 17.35
C GLY A 81 8.64 -8.44 16.10
N TYR A 82 7.92 -8.05 15.04
CA TYR A 82 8.52 -7.38 13.89
C TYR A 82 8.91 -5.94 14.23
N ARG A 83 10.04 -5.49 13.67
CA ARG A 83 10.48 -4.09 13.78
C ARG A 83 9.91 -3.32 12.60
N MET A 84 8.81 -2.60 12.87
CA MET A 84 8.07 -1.88 11.85
C MET A 84 8.60 -0.47 11.66
N THR A 85 8.75 -0.07 10.40
CA THR A 85 9.00 1.31 9.99
C THR A 85 7.96 1.69 8.95
N GLY A 86 7.11 2.67 9.27
CA GLY A 86 6.09 3.19 8.37
C GLY A 86 6.52 4.51 7.72
N ILE A 87 6.30 4.64 6.41
CA ILE A 87 6.48 5.90 5.70
C ILE A 87 5.21 6.28 4.96
N ASP A 88 4.88 7.58 4.96
CA ASP A 88 3.77 8.15 4.20
C ASP A 88 4.13 9.58 3.75
N LEU A 89 3.65 9.99 2.58
CA LEU A 89 3.89 11.32 2.05
C LEU A 89 3.16 12.41 2.85
N THR A 90 2.12 12.03 3.60
CA THR A 90 1.14 12.90 4.23
C THR A 90 1.46 13.06 5.73
N PRO A 91 1.88 14.27 6.21
CA PRO A 91 2.19 14.49 7.62
C PRO A 91 1.02 14.16 8.56
N GLU A 92 -0.21 14.42 8.13
CA GLU A 92 -1.43 14.14 8.89
C GLU A 92 -1.61 12.63 9.10
N MET A 93 -1.34 11.80 8.09
CA MET A 93 -1.36 10.34 8.22
C MET A 93 -0.31 9.86 9.23
N ILE A 94 0.91 10.34 9.14
CA ILE A 94 1.98 10.01 10.10
C ILE A 94 1.62 10.44 11.51
N SER A 95 0.96 11.59 11.68
CA SER A 95 0.46 12.03 12.99
C SER A 95 -0.58 11.06 13.56
N GLN A 96 -1.52 10.60 12.73
CA GLN A 96 -2.53 9.62 13.12
C GLN A 96 -1.88 8.26 13.46
N ALA A 97 -0.94 7.78 12.63
CA ALA A 97 -0.22 6.52 12.87
C ALA A 97 0.49 6.54 14.24
N LYS A 98 1.23 7.60 14.54
CA LYS A 98 1.91 7.77 15.84
C LYS A 98 0.92 7.77 17.01
N GLN A 99 -0.23 8.44 16.84
CA GLN A 99 -1.26 8.50 17.88
C GLN A 99 -1.91 7.12 18.13
N LEU A 100 -2.30 6.42 17.06
CA LEU A 100 -2.96 5.13 17.17
C LEU A 100 -2.01 4.04 17.68
N CYS A 101 -0.82 3.92 17.10
CA CYS A 101 0.17 2.92 17.50
C CYS A 101 0.72 3.17 18.90
N GLY A 102 0.86 4.46 19.32
CA GLY A 102 1.29 4.82 20.67
C GLY A 102 0.32 4.38 21.78
N ARG A 103 -0.95 4.16 21.46
CA ARG A 103 -1.96 3.63 22.39
C ARG A 103 -1.99 2.09 22.42
N HIS A 104 -1.24 1.43 21.54
CA HIS A 104 -1.23 -0.03 21.35
C HIS A 104 0.15 -0.62 21.60
N ARG A 105 0.25 -1.95 21.55
CA ARG A 105 1.52 -2.69 21.67
C ARG A 105 2.50 -2.42 20.50
N ALA A 106 2.13 -1.51 19.59
CA ALA A 106 2.94 -1.06 18.46
C ALA A 106 3.73 0.23 18.73
N ALA A 107 3.85 0.65 19.98
CA ALA A 107 4.54 1.89 20.37
C ALA A 107 6.03 1.94 19.96
N ALA A 108 6.64 0.79 19.65
CA ALA A 108 8.01 0.70 19.17
C ALA A 108 8.15 0.87 17.64
N ALA A 109 7.05 1.02 16.89
CA ALA A 109 7.10 1.29 15.46
C ALA A 109 7.59 2.73 15.20
N GLU A 110 8.42 2.88 14.17
CA GLU A 110 8.95 4.18 13.74
C GLU A 110 8.15 4.71 12.55
N PHE A 111 7.93 6.04 12.50
CA PHE A 111 7.12 6.66 11.45
C PHE A 111 7.77 7.93 10.92
N TYR A 112 7.88 8.04 9.58
CA TYR A 112 8.50 9.16 8.90
C TYR A 112 7.63 9.71 7.78
N VAL A 113 7.58 11.05 7.65
CA VAL A 113 7.03 11.70 6.46
C VAL A 113 8.04 11.55 5.34
N MET A 114 7.74 10.72 4.35
CA MET A 114 8.71 10.36 3.31
C MET A 114 7.99 9.94 2.02
N ASP A 115 8.65 10.17 0.90
CA ASP A 115 8.15 9.77 -0.40
C ASP A 115 8.40 8.28 -0.65
N ALA A 116 7.36 7.57 -1.10
CA ALA A 116 7.45 6.15 -1.48
C ALA A 116 8.44 5.87 -2.62
N VAL A 117 8.65 6.86 -3.50
CA VAL A 117 9.56 6.77 -4.66
C VAL A 117 11.01 7.02 -4.27
N HIS A 118 11.26 7.73 -3.17
CA HIS A 118 12.61 8.06 -2.70
C HIS A 118 12.75 7.85 -1.18
N PRO A 119 12.66 6.59 -0.71
CA PRO A 119 12.85 6.28 0.71
C PRO A 119 14.31 6.48 1.11
N ASP A 120 14.56 7.36 2.10
CA ASP A 120 15.90 7.69 2.59
C ASP A 120 16.39 6.64 3.60
N PHE A 121 16.61 5.43 3.08
CA PHE A 121 17.19 4.31 3.83
C PHE A 121 18.37 3.71 3.07
N PRO A 122 19.34 3.09 3.79
CA PRO A 122 20.47 2.40 3.16
C PRO A 122 20.03 1.22 2.28
N ASP A 123 20.87 0.88 1.31
CA ASP A 123 20.72 -0.35 0.53
C ASP A 123 20.71 -1.58 1.44
N GLY A 124 19.82 -2.52 1.16
CA GLY A 124 19.77 -3.80 1.88
C GLY A 124 19.47 -3.67 3.37
N TYR A 125 18.65 -2.73 3.77
CA TYR A 125 18.33 -2.47 5.18
C TYR A 125 17.17 -3.30 5.72
N PHE A 126 16.13 -3.54 4.91
CA PHE A 126 14.91 -4.21 5.32
C PHE A 126 14.88 -5.68 4.91
N ASP A 127 14.30 -6.52 5.75
CA ASP A 127 14.05 -7.93 5.47
C ASP A 127 12.77 -8.12 4.62
N ALA A 128 11.82 -7.19 4.76
CA ALA A 128 10.64 -7.13 3.91
C ALA A 128 10.21 -5.68 3.66
N VAL A 129 9.57 -5.46 2.52
CA VAL A 129 8.81 -4.25 2.18
C VAL A 129 7.37 -4.68 1.96
N ILE A 130 6.43 -4.02 2.62
CA ILE A 130 5.01 -4.22 2.42
C ILE A 130 4.37 -2.92 1.95
N SER A 131 3.32 -3.04 1.17
CA SER A 131 2.50 -1.90 0.75
C SER A 131 1.06 -2.35 0.55
N ARG A 132 0.10 -1.47 0.87
CA ARG A 132 -1.32 -1.74 0.69
C ARG A 132 -2.04 -0.50 0.16
N ASN A 133 -2.72 -0.67 -0.99
CA ASN A 133 -3.52 0.38 -1.60
C ASN A 133 -2.71 1.67 -1.87
N LEU A 134 -1.48 1.52 -2.33
CA LEU A 134 -0.58 2.65 -2.59
C LEU A 134 -0.22 2.80 -4.06
N THR A 135 0.22 1.72 -4.72
CA THR A 135 0.85 1.83 -6.04
C THR A 135 -0.09 2.38 -7.11
N TRP A 136 -1.40 2.23 -6.93
CA TRP A 136 -2.40 2.87 -7.79
C TRP A 136 -2.40 4.40 -7.71
N THR A 137 -1.81 5.00 -6.67
CA THR A 137 -1.73 6.47 -6.47
C THR A 137 -0.37 7.05 -6.87
N LEU A 138 0.58 6.21 -7.24
CA LEU A 138 1.93 6.67 -7.52
C LEU A 138 2.06 7.16 -8.98
N PRO A 139 2.58 8.37 -9.19
CA PRO A 139 2.93 8.85 -10.53
C PRO A 139 4.00 7.98 -11.21
N HIS A 140 4.94 7.44 -10.44
CA HIS A 140 6.08 6.67 -10.94
C HIS A 140 6.23 5.34 -10.18
N PRO A 141 5.27 4.39 -10.31
CA PRO A 141 5.30 3.14 -9.53
C PRO A 141 6.50 2.24 -9.88
N ALA A 142 7.02 2.28 -11.11
CA ALA A 142 8.22 1.54 -11.48
C ALA A 142 9.49 2.05 -10.75
N GLU A 143 9.62 3.36 -10.57
CA GLU A 143 10.71 3.96 -9.78
C GLU A 143 10.58 3.56 -8.31
N ALA A 144 9.37 3.59 -7.77
CA ALA A 144 9.10 3.12 -6.41
C ALA A 144 9.54 1.67 -6.24
N TYR A 145 9.16 0.76 -7.14
CA TYR A 145 9.59 -0.64 -7.09
C TYR A 145 11.11 -0.81 -7.16
N ASN A 146 11.79 0.01 -7.96
CA ASN A 146 13.25 -0.02 -8.02
C ASN A 146 13.88 0.40 -6.69
N GLU A 147 13.37 1.44 -6.05
CA GLU A 147 13.83 1.88 -4.73
C GLU A 147 13.50 0.86 -3.63
N TRP A 148 12.33 0.23 -3.68
CA TRP A 148 11.97 -0.83 -2.75
C TRP A 148 12.88 -2.05 -2.91
N HIS A 149 13.26 -2.38 -4.17
CA HIS A 149 14.30 -3.38 -4.41
C HIS A 149 15.63 -2.95 -3.80
N ARG A 150 16.06 -1.68 -3.96
CA ARG A 150 17.31 -1.18 -3.41
C ARG A 150 17.39 -1.37 -1.89
N VAL A 151 16.36 -0.96 -1.16
CA VAL A 151 16.35 -1.01 0.32
C VAL A 151 16.14 -2.42 0.89
N LEU A 152 15.65 -3.37 0.09
CA LEU A 152 15.55 -4.78 0.48
C LEU A 152 16.91 -5.45 0.57
N LYS A 153 17.12 -6.29 1.57
CA LYS A 153 18.24 -7.24 1.65
C LYS A 153 18.16 -8.29 0.55
N GLN A 154 19.28 -8.94 0.23
CA GLN A 154 19.28 -10.14 -0.60
C GLN A 154 18.42 -11.23 0.07
N GLY A 155 17.50 -11.82 -0.69
CA GLY A 155 16.49 -12.74 -0.17
C GLY A 155 15.33 -12.08 0.55
N GLY A 156 15.32 -10.74 0.64
CA GLY A 156 14.20 -9.97 1.21
C GLY A 156 12.95 -10.04 0.33
N VAL A 157 11.79 -9.86 0.95
CA VAL A 157 10.48 -10.05 0.31
C VAL A 157 9.76 -8.73 0.13
N LEU A 158 9.21 -8.50 -1.07
CA LEU A 158 8.22 -7.46 -1.35
C LEU A 158 6.82 -8.10 -1.33
N LEU A 159 5.88 -7.47 -0.63
CA LEU A 159 4.44 -7.77 -0.70
C LEU A 159 3.69 -6.48 -1.04
N ASN A 160 3.09 -6.43 -2.22
CA ASN A 160 2.25 -5.32 -2.64
C ASN A 160 0.79 -5.77 -2.78
N TYR A 161 -0.07 -5.31 -1.89
CA TYR A 161 -1.51 -5.51 -1.93
C TYR A 161 -2.18 -4.30 -2.57
N ASP A 162 -2.83 -4.48 -3.72
CA ASP A 162 -3.46 -3.38 -4.45
C ASP A 162 -4.66 -3.87 -5.29
N ALA A 163 -5.33 -2.95 -5.97
CA ALA A 163 -6.42 -3.26 -6.90
C ALA A 163 -6.46 -2.27 -8.07
N GLU A 164 -7.26 -2.58 -9.08
CA GLU A 164 -7.50 -1.70 -10.23
C GLU A 164 -8.63 -0.69 -9.95
N TYR A 165 -8.48 0.14 -8.91
CA TYR A 165 -9.53 1.05 -8.41
C TYR A 165 -10.09 1.97 -9.49
N ALA A 166 -9.27 2.52 -10.37
CA ALA A 166 -9.71 3.39 -11.46
C ALA A 166 -10.68 2.69 -12.42
N LYS A 167 -10.41 1.42 -12.74
CA LYS A 167 -11.29 0.60 -13.60
C LYS A 167 -12.53 0.15 -12.84
N GLY A 168 -12.39 -0.15 -11.56
CA GLY A 168 -13.48 -0.52 -10.66
C GLY A 168 -14.50 0.59 -10.49
N PHE A 169 -14.06 1.84 -10.40
CA PHE A 169 -14.94 3.01 -10.25
C PHE A 169 -16.06 3.08 -11.30
N HIS A 170 -15.77 2.68 -12.54
CA HIS A 170 -16.76 2.66 -13.63
C HIS A 170 -17.50 1.32 -13.77
N LYS A 171 -17.05 0.28 -13.08
CA LYS A 171 -17.52 -1.09 -13.24
C LYS A 171 -18.54 -1.49 -12.17
N TYR A 172 -18.41 -0.95 -10.97
CA TYR A 172 -19.24 -1.31 -9.82
C TYR A 172 -20.16 -0.16 -9.41
N ASP A 173 -21.31 -0.49 -8.83
CA ASP A 173 -22.13 0.49 -8.14
C ASP A 173 -21.38 0.99 -6.90
N GLN A 174 -21.14 2.28 -6.80
CA GLN A 174 -20.43 2.88 -5.67
C GLN A 174 -21.18 2.66 -4.34
N ALA A 175 -22.48 2.46 -4.37
CA ALA A 175 -23.28 2.08 -3.20
C ALA A 175 -22.88 0.69 -2.62
N GLU A 176 -22.22 -0.16 -3.41
CA GLU A 176 -21.67 -1.43 -2.92
C GLU A 176 -20.35 -1.27 -2.17
N ASN A 177 -19.69 -0.10 -2.26
CA ASN A 177 -18.44 0.16 -1.56
C ASN A 177 -18.68 0.60 -0.11
N LEU A 178 -18.92 -0.36 0.77
CA LEU A 178 -19.25 -0.10 2.18
C LEU A 178 -18.09 0.55 2.94
N ALA A 179 -16.84 0.36 2.50
CA ALA A 179 -15.67 1.02 3.07
C ALA A 179 -15.66 2.54 2.80
N HIS A 180 -16.43 3.00 1.81
CA HIS A 180 -16.57 4.43 1.46
C HIS A 180 -17.95 5.02 1.82
N GLU A 181 -18.84 4.27 2.46
CA GLU A 181 -20.21 4.73 2.79
C GLU A 181 -20.25 6.09 3.52
N LYS A 182 -19.24 6.39 4.33
CA LYS A 182 -19.14 7.63 5.11
C LYS A 182 -18.22 8.69 4.47
N VAL A 183 -17.81 8.49 3.22
CA VAL A 183 -16.96 9.45 2.50
C VAL A 183 -17.84 10.49 1.84
N GLU A 184 -17.51 11.77 2.03
CA GLU A 184 -18.23 12.87 1.36
C GLU A 184 -18.13 12.77 -0.17
N ASP A 185 -19.23 13.02 -0.87
CA ASP A 185 -19.32 12.93 -2.34
C ASP A 185 -18.23 13.77 -3.04
N SER A 186 -17.91 14.94 -2.49
CA SER A 186 -16.85 15.81 -2.99
C SER A 186 -15.47 15.14 -2.98
N LEU A 187 -15.18 14.32 -1.97
CA LEU A 187 -13.92 13.56 -1.86
C LEU A 187 -13.93 12.33 -2.77
N VAL A 188 -15.10 11.73 -3.01
CA VAL A 188 -15.24 10.65 -4.00
C VAL A 188 -14.93 11.19 -5.40
N GLU A 189 -15.47 12.36 -5.75
CA GLU A 189 -15.21 13.03 -7.02
C GLU A 189 -13.74 13.44 -7.16
N GLU A 190 -13.13 13.99 -6.10
CA GLU A 190 -11.71 14.35 -6.09
C GLU A 190 -10.81 13.12 -6.32
N CYS A 191 -11.13 11.99 -5.68
CA CYS A 191 -10.44 10.72 -5.89
C CYS A 191 -10.56 10.23 -7.34
N HIS A 192 -11.76 10.34 -7.92
CA HIS A 192 -12.01 10.00 -9.31
C HIS A 192 -11.19 10.86 -10.29
N ASN A 193 -11.10 12.16 -10.02
CA ASN A 193 -10.27 13.06 -10.81
C ASN A 193 -8.78 12.68 -10.74
N ILE A 194 -8.28 12.25 -9.57
CA ILE A 194 -6.92 11.75 -9.40
C ILE A 194 -6.68 10.49 -10.27
N TYR A 195 -7.64 9.56 -10.34
CA TYR A 195 -7.53 8.38 -11.22
C TYR A 195 -7.25 8.76 -12.66
N HIS A 196 -7.94 9.79 -13.17
CA HIS A 196 -7.74 10.25 -14.55
C HIS A 196 -6.41 10.97 -14.79
N MET A 197 -5.77 11.45 -13.72
CA MET A 197 -4.46 12.11 -13.80
C MET A 197 -3.30 11.12 -13.76
N LEU A 198 -3.53 9.87 -13.37
CA LEU A 198 -2.48 8.88 -13.14
C LEU A 198 -2.41 7.87 -14.30
N SER A 199 -1.25 7.77 -14.94
CA SER A 199 -1.00 6.82 -16.03
C SER A 199 -1.12 5.36 -15.57
N VAL A 200 -0.80 5.07 -14.31
CA VAL A 200 -0.97 3.74 -13.70
C VAL A 200 -2.41 3.23 -13.79
N SER A 201 -3.39 4.12 -13.84
CA SER A 201 -4.82 3.79 -13.97
C SER A 201 -5.17 3.11 -15.29
N ALA A 202 -4.38 3.32 -16.34
CA ALA A 202 -4.57 2.69 -17.65
C ALA A 202 -3.90 1.31 -17.77
N LEU A 203 -3.05 0.93 -16.81
CA LEU A 203 -2.29 -0.31 -16.84
C LEU A 203 -3.18 -1.52 -16.51
N ASN A 204 -2.82 -2.70 -17.06
CA ASN A 204 -3.41 -3.96 -16.64
C ASN A 204 -2.62 -4.51 -15.45
N ARG A 205 -3.24 -4.49 -14.29
CA ARG A 205 -2.64 -4.96 -13.06
C ARG A 205 -3.34 -6.24 -12.58
N PRO A 206 -2.63 -7.19 -12.00
CA PRO A 206 -1.21 -7.17 -11.58
C PRO A 206 -0.20 -7.59 -12.66
N GLU A 207 -0.60 -7.87 -13.91
CA GLU A 207 0.32 -8.35 -14.95
C GLU A 207 1.45 -7.37 -15.24
N TRP A 208 1.15 -6.07 -15.25
CA TRP A 208 2.15 -5.01 -15.40
C TRP A 208 3.14 -5.02 -14.24
N ASP A 209 2.67 -5.17 -13.00
CA ASP A 209 3.52 -5.22 -11.81
C ASP A 209 4.50 -6.38 -11.89
N VAL A 210 4.01 -7.58 -12.23
CA VAL A 210 4.85 -8.78 -12.41
C VAL A 210 5.93 -8.54 -13.46
N LYS A 211 5.57 -7.94 -14.60
CA LYS A 211 6.53 -7.64 -15.68
C LYS A 211 7.63 -6.70 -15.16
N VAL A 212 7.26 -5.56 -14.57
CA VAL A 212 8.20 -4.55 -14.10
C VAL A 212 9.12 -5.08 -13.01
N LEU A 213 8.60 -5.83 -12.05
CA LEU A 213 9.39 -6.41 -10.97
C LEU A 213 10.43 -7.41 -11.49
N ASN A 214 10.09 -8.22 -12.51
CA ASN A 214 11.07 -9.08 -13.18
C ASN A 214 12.14 -8.26 -13.92
N GLU A 215 11.77 -7.16 -14.59
CA GLU A 215 12.72 -6.28 -15.30
C GLU A 215 13.68 -5.56 -14.33
N ILE A 216 13.21 -5.22 -13.13
CA ILE A 216 14.04 -4.63 -12.06
C ILE A 216 15.06 -5.65 -11.52
N GLY A 217 14.75 -6.95 -11.60
CA GLY A 217 15.65 -8.02 -11.16
C GLY A 217 15.19 -8.76 -9.89
N PHE A 218 13.94 -8.59 -9.50
CA PHE A 218 13.35 -9.50 -8.51
C PHE A 218 13.29 -10.93 -9.03
N ARG A 219 13.38 -11.90 -8.11
CA ARG A 219 13.21 -13.33 -8.39
C ARG A 219 11.86 -13.79 -7.85
N SER A 220 11.35 -14.90 -8.39
CA SER A 220 10.09 -15.52 -7.91
C SER A 220 8.96 -14.50 -7.78
N VAL A 221 8.71 -13.74 -8.86
CA VAL A 221 7.62 -12.77 -8.89
C VAL A 221 6.30 -13.49 -9.17
N GLU A 222 5.37 -13.43 -8.23
CA GLU A 222 4.09 -14.13 -8.28
C GLU A 222 2.96 -13.15 -7.99
N ALA A 223 1.86 -13.27 -8.74
CA ALA A 223 0.63 -12.54 -8.49
C ALA A 223 -0.47 -13.48 -7.97
N ASP A 224 -1.03 -13.14 -6.83
CA ASP A 224 -2.18 -13.82 -6.22
C ASP A 224 -3.41 -12.93 -6.34
N ILE A 225 -4.29 -13.25 -7.28
CA ILE A 225 -5.52 -12.50 -7.56
C ILE A 225 -6.66 -12.85 -6.60
N SER A 226 -6.45 -13.82 -5.69
CA SER A 226 -7.44 -14.24 -4.71
C SER A 226 -7.23 -13.67 -3.31
N ALA A 227 -6.25 -12.78 -3.13
CA ALA A 227 -5.99 -12.15 -1.84
C ALA A 227 -7.23 -11.44 -1.27
N GLY A 228 -7.95 -10.69 -2.12
CA GLY A 228 -9.20 -10.03 -1.75
C GLY A 228 -10.29 -11.00 -1.31
N ASP A 229 -10.40 -12.15 -1.96
CA ASP A 229 -11.41 -13.18 -1.63
C ASP A 229 -11.19 -13.77 -0.23
N ARG A 230 -9.93 -13.83 0.25
CA ARG A 230 -9.61 -14.28 1.63
C ARG A 230 -9.82 -13.17 2.66
N LEU A 231 -9.50 -11.94 2.31
CA LEU A 231 -9.48 -10.80 3.24
C LEU A 231 -10.83 -10.09 3.35
N TYR A 232 -11.60 -10.03 2.24
CA TYR A 232 -12.80 -9.20 2.11
C TYR A 232 -14.02 -9.93 1.53
N SER A 233 -14.14 -11.26 1.76
CA SER A 233 -15.28 -12.05 1.31
C SER A 233 -16.62 -11.67 1.97
N VAL A 234 -16.57 -11.11 3.18
CA VAL A 234 -17.76 -10.68 3.91
C VAL A 234 -18.10 -9.24 3.55
N LYS A 235 -19.37 -9.00 3.17
CA LYS A 235 -19.90 -7.66 2.92
C LYS A 235 -20.21 -6.96 4.25
N ASP A 236 -19.17 -6.49 4.93
CA ASP A 236 -19.20 -5.69 6.14
C ASP A 236 -18.72 -4.24 5.85
N GLN A 237 -18.60 -3.41 6.88
CA GLN A 237 -18.14 -2.02 6.77
C GLN A 237 -16.74 -1.86 6.15
N PHE A 238 -15.97 -2.93 5.94
CA PHE A 238 -14.65 -2.91 5.31
C PHE A 238 -14.68 -3.41 3.85
N TYR A 239 -15.86 -3.80 3.36
CA TYR A 239 -16.00 -4.37 2.04
C TYR A 239 -15.80 -3.33 0.94
N MET A 240 -14.97 -3.69 -0.04
CA MET A 240 -14.79 -2.98 -1.31
C MET A 240 -15.07 -3.95 -2.46
N PRO A 241 -15.80 -3.54 -3.49
CA PRO A 241 -16.10 -4.40 -4.64
C PRO A 241 -14.88 -4.68 -5.52
N ASP A 242 -13.84 -3.85 -5.41
CA ASP A 242 -12.60 -4.00 -6.17
C ASP A 242 -11.82 -5.23 -5.68
N ARG A 243 -11.43 -6.09 -6.63
CA ARG A 243 -10.67 -7.31 -6.31
C ARG A 243 -9.23 -6.97 -5.98
N MET A 244 -8.90 -7.07 -4.70
CA MET A 244 -7.52 -6.93 -4.26
C MET A 244 -6.68 -8.12 -4.70
N PHE A 245 -5.52 -7.83 -5.26
CA PHE A 245 -4.47 -8.81 -5.53
C PHE A 245 -3.27 -8.60 -4.59
N CYS A 246 -2.41 -9.61 -4.48
CA CYS A 246 -1.10 -9.50 -3.86
C CYS A 246 -0.03 -9.86 -4.89
N VAL A 247 0.94 -8.99 -5.09
CA VAL A 247 2.17 -9.33 -5.81
C VAL A 247 3.27 -9.57 -4.80
N ARG A 248 3.82 -10.78 -4.82
CA ARG A 248 4.96 -11.20 -4.00
C ARG A 248 6.19 -11.30 -4.89
N ALA A 249 7.31 -10.72 -4.44
CA ALA A 249 8.58 -10.82 -5.13
C ALA A 249 9.73 -10.99 -4.13
N VAL A 250 10.81 -11.66 -4.55
CA VAL A 250 12.01 -11.91 -3.73
C VAL A 250 13.21 -11.24 -4.41
N LYS A 251 14.03 -10.48 -3.65
CA LYS A 251 15.26 -9.86 -4.16
C LYS A 251 16.40 -10.86 -4.35
#